data_8781a0b6a2af65642168de90f4492d23
#
_entry.id   8781a0b6a2af65642168de90f4492d23
#
_cell.length_a   1.000
_cell.length_b   1.000
_cell.length_c   1.000
_cell.angle_alpha   90.00
_cell.angle_beta   90.00
_cell.angle_gamma   90.00
#
_symmetry.space_group_name_H-M   'P 1'
#
loop_
_entity.id
_entity.type
_entity.pdbx_description
1 polymer ?
#
loop_
_entity_poly.entity_id
_entity_poly.type
_entity_poly.pdbx_seq_one_letter_code
_entity_poly.pdbx_strand_id
1 'polypeptide(L)'
;MAIEKLVVPLPNGLKVYVEHHVFDPSYPTVILINGALATTASFGQTVRYLGERLNSICFDLPYAGQSRQHNTSKFVLTKDDEVEILLHLCERFSPSYLLSVSWGGVASLFALARGCPSVQRAVIASFSPFLNDAMIDYVTRARDHIAAGENLHAAQLLNDTVGRYLPRIMKLYNYRYLTKLPRDEQDQVAFHVNQILEMQPEKYLDEFTRIGCGVKFINGELDEYTTPAEVRRLGAYVRRAEFETIPKAGHFLDLEGRQQQESVRSAILGYFCEERGATAKDGAFESLSPMPVLS
;
A
#
# COMPACT_ATOMS: atom_id res chain seq x y z
N MET A 1 19.66 -16.26 0.57
CA MET A 1 18.41 -15.73 -0.02
C MET A 1 18.00 -16.66 -1.14
N ALA A 2 16.78 -17.19 -1.08
CA ALA A 2 16.14 -17.92 -2.17
C ALA A 2 14.95 -17.09 -2.68
N ILE A 3 14.71 -17.14 -3.98
CA ILE A 3 13.53 -16.51 -4.59
C ILE A 3 12.73 -17.61 -5.26
N GLU A 4 11.54 -17.84 -4.75
CA GLU A 4 10.59 -18.76 -5.35
C GLU A 4 9.61 -17.95 -6.22
N LYS A 5 9.51 -18.34 -7.50
CA LYS A 5 8.64 -17.69 -8.47
C LYS A 5 7.47 -18.59 -8.79
N LEU A 6 6.27 -18.09 -8.57
CA LEU A 6 5.04 -18.85 -8.64
C LEU A 6 4.03 -18.16 -9.56
N VAL A 7 3.14 -18.96 -10.15
CA VAL A 7 1.91 -18.46 -10.78
C VAL A 7 0.75 -19.02 -9.99
N VAL A 8 0.04 -18.17 -9.27
CA VAL A 8 -1.06 -18.55 -8.39
C VAL A 8 -2.38 -18.38 -9.14
N PRO A 9 -3.16 -19.46 -9.33
CA PRO A 9 -4.51 -19.37 -9.87
C PRO A 9 -5.44 -18.74 -8.83
N LEU A 10 -6.37 -17.89 -9.30
CA LEU A 10 -7.40 -17.25 -8.49
C LEU A 10 -8.75 -17.94 -8.71
N PRO A 11 -9.69 -17.83 -7.76
CA PRO A 11 -11.03 -18.44 -7.89
C PRO A 11 -11.82 -18.01 -9.12
N ASN A 12 -11.61 -16.79 -9.61
CA ASN A 12 -12.25 -16.24 -10.82
C ASN A 12 -11.58 -16.66 -12.13
N GLY A 13 -10.59 -17.57 -12.09
CA GLY A 13 -9.86 -18.08 -13.25
C GLY A 13 -8.68 -17.22 -13.70
N LEU A 14 -8.50 -16.03 -13.13
CA LEU A 14 -7.30 -15.22 -13.35
C LEU A 14 -6.10 -15.82 -12.63
N LYS A 15 -4.91 -15.32 -12.96
CA LYS A 15 -3.66 -15.76 -12.36
C LYS A 15 -2.81 -14.56 -11.97
N VAL A 16 -2.08 -14.70 -10.86
CA VAL A 16 -1.10 -13.72 -10.41
C VAL A 16 0.28 -14.34 -10.35
N TYR A 17 1.27 -13.60 -10.83
CA TYR A 17 2.67 -13.92 -10.64
C TYR A 17 3.10 -13.45 -9.25
N VAL A 18 3.80 -14.30 -8.53
CA VAL A 18 4.24 -14.08 -7.16
C VAL A 18 5.73 -14.36 -7.05
N GLU A 19 6.46 -13.50 -6.37
CA GLU A 19 7.83 -13.74 -5.93
C GLU A 19 7.86 -13.86 -4.39
N HIS A 20 8.28 -15.02 -3.89
CA HIS A 20 8.51 -15.24 -2.48
C HIS A 20 10.02 -15.20 -2.21
N HIS A 21 10.46 -14.15 -1.57
CA HIS A 21 11.86 -13.91 -1.18
C HIS A 21 12.08 -14.47 0.21
N VAL A 22 12.78 -15.60 0.32
CA VAL A 22 13.11 -16.25 1.59
C VAL A 22 14.56 -15.93 1.94
N PHE A 23 14.75 -15.13 2.98
CA PHE A 23 16.05 -14.76 3.53
C PHE A 23 16.46 -15.75 4.64
N ASP A 24 15.53 -16.07 5.53
CA ASP A 24 15.67 -17.06 6.59
C ASP A 24 14.30 -17.72 6.83
N PRO A 25 14.20 -19.07 6.86
CA PRO A 25 12.94 -19.76 7.11
C PRO A 25 12.28 -19.43 8.46
N SER A 26 13.05 -18.94 9.44
CA SER A 26 12.54 -18.53 10.76
C SER A 26 11.95 -17.13 10.78
N TYR A 27 12.20 -16.31 9.75
CA TYR A 27 11.70 -14.94 9.71
C TYR A 27 10.21 -14.91 9.40
N PRO A 28 9.46 -14.00 10.04
CA PRO A 28 8.08 -13.75 9.66
C PRO A 28 8.02 -13.18 8.23
N THR A 29 6.89 -13.39 7.57
CA THR A 29 6.68 -12.99 6.18
C THR A 29 5.81 -11.73 6.12
N VAL A 30 6.20 -10.78 5.25
CA VAL A 30 5.41 -9.61 4.89
C VAL A 30 4.92 -9.74 3.45
N ILE A 31 3.64 -9.46 3.20
CA ILE A 31 3.10 -9.32 1.85
C ILE A 31 3.15 -7.85 1.43
N LEU A 32 3.66 -7.58 0.21
CA LEU A 32 3.87 -6.24 -0.35
C LEU A 32 2.85 -5.97 -1.45
N ILE A 33 2.10 -4.87 -1.31
CA ILE A 33 1.03 -4.48 -2.23
C ILE A 33 1.43 -3.20 -2.96
N ASN A 34 1.50 -3.29 -4.27
CA ASN A 34 1.92 -2.22 -5.14
C ASN A 34 0.92 -1.05 -5.21
N GLY A 35 1.44 0.14 -5.50
CA GLY A 35 0.68 1.27 -6.00
C GLY A 35 0.28 1.12 -7.47
N ALA A 36 -0.34 2.16 -8.01
CA ALA A 36 -0.70 2.22 -9.42
C ALA A 36 0.53 2.10 -10.32
N LEU A 37 0.39 1.43 -11.46
CA LEU A 37 1.43 1.31 -12.50
C LEU A 37 2.75 0.68 -11.97
N ALA A 38 2.70 -0.05 -10.87
CA ALA A 38 3.86 -0.68 -10.27
C ALA A 38 3.79 -2.21 -10.39
N THR A 39 4.95 -2.84 -10.33
CA THR A 39 5.11 -4.29 -10.40
C THR A 39 6.02 -4.78 -9.26
N THR A 40 6.21 -6.08 -9.14
CA THR A 40 7.15 -6.68 -8.17
C THR A 40 8.53 -6.02 -8.22
N ALA A 41 8.97 -5.56 -9.40
CA ALA A 41 10.25 -4.88 -9.58
C ALA A 41 10.36 -3.56 -8.79
N SER A 42 9.25 -2.89 -8.50
CA SER A 42 9.21 -1.64 -7.73
C SER A 42 9.66 -1.84 -6.28
N PHE A 43 9.50 -3.03 -5.74
CA PHE A 43 9.90 -3.37 -4.37
C PHE A 43 11.35 -3.83 -4.21
N GLY A 44 12.16 -3.82 -5.28
CA GLY A 44 13.52 -4.37 -5.21
C GLY A 44 14.40 -3.78 -4.11
N GLN A 45 14.26 -2.49 -3.79
CA GLN A 45 14.94 -1.83 -2.69
C GLN A 45 14.31 -2.20 -1.34
N THR A 46 12.99 -2.15 -1.26
CA THR A 46 12.21 -2.49 -0.07
C THR A 46 12.48 -3.93 0.40
N VAL A 47 12.41 -4.89 -0.51
CA VAL A 47 12.74 -6.32 -0.24
C VAL A 47 14.16 -6.46 0.31
N ARG A 48 15.11 -5.70 -0.21
CA ARG A 48 16.51 -5.78 0.21
C ARG A 48 16.69 -5.39 1.67
N TYR A 49 16.12 -4.28 2.12
CA TYR A 49 16.26 -3.87 3.51
C TYR A 49 15.34 -4.65 4.46
N LEU A 50 14.17 -5.08 4.01
CA LEU A 50 13.31 -5.96 4.81
C LEU A 50 13.96 -7.32 5.08
N GLY A 51 14.75 -7.82 4.12
CA GLY A 51 15.45 -9.10 4.22
C GLY A 51 16.42 -9.26 5.40
N GLU A 52 16.70 -8.18 6.11
CA GLU A 52 17.45 -8.24 7.38
C GLU A 52 16.69 -8.95 8.51
N ARG A 53 15.37 -8.94 8.45
CA ARG A 53 14.48 -9.43 9.53
C ARG A 53 13.22 -10.14 9.03
N LEU A 54 12.88 -10.05 7.75
CA LEU A 54 11.61 -10.50 7.19
C LEU A 54 11.82 -11.25 5.88
N ASN A 55 10.97 -12.23 5.62
CA ASN A 55 10.72 -12.75 4.29
C ASN A 55 9.65 -11.89 3.61
N SER A 56 9.65 -11.83 2.27
CA SER A 56 8.75 -10.96 1.53
C SER A 56 8.02 -11.70 0.43
N ILE A 57 6.73 -11.41 0.26
CA ILE A 57 5.91 -11.84 -0.86
C ILE A 57 5.56 -10.60 -1.68
N CYS A 58 5.95 -10.57 -2.95
CA CYS A 58 5.55 -9.56 -3.91
C CYS A 58 4.68 -10.22 -4.98
N PHE A 59 3.72 -9.51 -5.54
CA PHE A 59 2.90 -10.02 -6.63
C PHE A 59 2.55 -8.93 -7.63
N ASP A 60 2.31 -9.34 -8.87
CA ASP A 60 1.79 -8.49 -9.93
C ASP A 60 0.29 -8.72 -10.07
N LEU A 61 -0.50 -7.64 -10.16
CA LEU A 61 -1.92 -7.75 -10.48
C LEU A 61 -2.12 -8.40 -11.88
N PRO A 62 -3.24 -9.07 -12.15
CA PRO A 62 -3.44 -9.87 -13.38
C PRO A 62 -3.14 -9.15 -14.69
N TYR A 63 -3.34 -7.84 -14.76
CA TYR A 63 -3.09 -7.02 -15.95
C TYR A 63 -1.65 -6.49 -16.06
N ALA A 64 -0.85 -6.60 -14.98
CA ALA A 64 0.45 -5.94 -14.85
C ALA A 64 1.62 -6.93 -14.87
N GLY A 65 2.80 -6.42 -15.15
CA GLY A 65 4.07 -7.12 -14.99
C GLY A 65 4.10 -8.52 -15.57
N GLN A 66 4.60 -9.48 -14.79
CA GLN A 66 4.70 -10.89 -15.20
C GLN A 66 3.37 -11.65 -15.15
N SER A 67 2.35 -11.13 -14.45
CA SER A 67 1.02 -11.74 -14.43
C SER A 67 0.33 -11.66 -15.79
N ARG A 68 0.56 -10.58 -16.53
CA ARG A 68 -0.12 -10.28 -17.79
C ARG A 68 -0.03 -11.43 -18.82
N GLN A 69 1.12 -12.05 -18.96
CA GLN A 69 1.31 -13.17 -19.93
C GLN A 69 0.49 -14.42 -19.59
N HIS A 70 -0.03 -14.52 -18.37
CA HIS A 70 -0.83 -15.65 -17.89
C HIS A 70 -2.34 -15.39 -17.96
N ASN A 71 -2.75 -14.18 -18.38
CA ASN A 71 -4.14 -13.73 -18.45
C ASN A 71 -4.41 -13.21 -19.87
N THR A 72 -5.06 -14.04 -20.69
CA THR A 72 -5.27 -13.74 -22.13
C THR A 72 -6.65 -13.13 -22.40
N SER A 73 -7.59 -13.25 -21.49
CA SER A 73 -8.93 -12.69 -21.62
C SER A 73 -8.92 -11.20 -21.31
N LYS A 74 -9.70 -10.42 -22.05
CA LYS A 74 -9.99 -9.04 -21.66
C LYS A 74 -10.86 -9.05 -20.41
N PHE A 75 -10.41 -8.36 -19.39
CA PHE A 75 -11.13 -8.16 -18.13
C PHE A 75 -10.82 -6.76 -17.59
N VAL A 76 -11.66 -6.30 -16.69
CA VAL A 76 -11.43 -5.07 -15.92
C VAL A 76 -11.48 -5.47 -14.46
N LEU A 77 -10.43 -5.14 -13.72
CA LEU A 77 -10.35 -5.37 -12.28
C LEU A 77 -10.94 -4.18 -11.54
N THR A 78 -11.94 -4.46 -10.71
CA THR A 78 -12.45 -3.50 -9.74
C THR A 78 -11.58 -3.47 -8.47
N LYS A 79 -11.82 -2.51 -7.59
CA LYS A 79 -11.16 -2.51 -6.27
C LYS A 79 -11.58 -3.70 -5.42
N ASP A 80 -12.82 -4.17 -5.55
CA ASP A 80 -13.26 -5.38 -4.88
C ASP A 80 -12.51 -6.62 -5.39
N ASP A 81 -12.25 -6.74 -6.69
CA ASP A 81 -11.43 -7.83 -7.23
C ASP A 81 -10.00 -7.79 -6.67
N GLU A 82 -9.39 -6.61 -6.52
CA GLU A 82 -8.07 -6.48 -5.88
C GLU A 82 -8.09 -6.93 -4.41
N VAL A 83 -9.17 -6.62 -3.69
CA VAL A 83 -9.38 -7.09 -2.29
C VAL A 83 -9.46 -8.61 -2.24
N GLU A 84 -10.26 -9.23 -3.12
CA GLU A 84 -10.40 -10.70 -3.17
C GLU A 84 -9.07 -11.39 -3.54
N ILE A 85 -8.30 -10.80 -4.46
CA ILE A 85 -6.94 -11.27 -4.78
C ILE A 85 -6.06 -11.24 -3.52
N LEU A 86 -6.06 -10.14 -2.81
CA LEU A 86 -5.24 -9.97 -1.60
C LEU A 86 -5.67 -10.95 -0.49
N LEU A 87 -6.96 -11.13 -0.27
CA LEU A 87 -7.50 -12.10 0.69
C LEU A 87 -7.07 -13.52 0.34
N HIS A 88 -7.18 -13.92 -0.93
CA HIS A 88 -6.74 -15.23 -1.40
C HIS A 88 -5.23 -15.46 -1.18
N LEU A 89 -4.40 -14.44 -1.46
CA LEU A 89 -2.96 -14.52 -1.22
C LEU A 89 -2.64 -14.58 0.28
N CYS A 90 -3.35 -13.82 1.11
CA CYS A 90 -3.20 -13.89 2.57
C CYS A 90 -3.61 -15.26 3.13
N GLU A 91 -4.67 -15.87 2.63
CA GLU A 91 -5.06 -17.23 3.00
C GLU A 91 -3.99 -18.24 2.61
N ARG A 92 -3.49 -18.16 1.38
CA ARG A 92 -2.50 -19.10 0.85
C ARG A 92 -1.15 -19.04 1.54
N PHE A 93 -0.66 -17.85 1.83
CA PHE A 93 0.71 -17.64 2.31
C PHE A 93 0.78 -17.30 3.81
N SER A 94 -0.33 -17.01 4.44
CA SER A 94 -0.44 -16.66 5.86
C SER A 94 0.61 -15.64 6.33
N PRO A 95 0.76 -14.48 5.65
CA PRO A 95 1.76 -13.49 6.02
C PRO A 95 1.47 -12.92 7.40
N SER A 96 2.52 -12.70 8.21
CA SER A 96 2.41 -12.06 9.53
C SER A 96 2.20 -10.55 9.42
N TYR A 97 2.69 -9.95 8.34
CA TYR A 97 2.66 -8.50 8.12
C TYR A 97 2.20 -8.15 6.72
N LEU A 98 1.68 -6.92 6.58
CA LEU A 98 1.27 -6.34 5.32
C LEU A 98 1.92 -4.97 5.15
N LEU A 99 2.49 -4.71 3.99
CA LEU A 99 3.00 -3.39 3.60
C LEU A 99 2.39 -3.01 2.25
N SER A 100 1.70 -1.90 2.19
CA SER A 100 1.18 -1.36 0.94
C SER A 100 1.65 0.06 0.68
N VAL A 101 1.69 0.43 -0.59
CA VAL A 101 2.05 1.78 -1.02
C VAL A 101 0.96 2.38 -1.89
N SER A 102 0.69 3.68 -1.66
CA SER A 102 -0.18 4.51 -2.49
C SER A 102 -1.52 3.82 -2.77
N TRP A 103 -1.85 3.62 -4.02
CA TRP A 103 -3.10 3.02 -4.49
C TRP A 103 -3.46 1.65 -3.86
N GLY A 104 -2.45 0.86 -3.50
CA GLY A 104 -2.64 -0.41 -2.80
C GLY A 104 -3.25 -0.28 -1.41
N GLY A 105 -3.21 0.92 -0.81
CA GLY A 105 -3.76 1.19 0.51
C GLY A 105 -5.27 0.95 0.61
N VAL A 106 -6.04 1.27 -0.47
CA VAL A 106 -7.48 1.03 -0.51
C VAL A 106 -7.79 -0.45 -0.37
N ALA A 107 -7.23 -1.28 -1.27
CA ALA A 107 -7.44 -2.73 -1.24
C ALA A 107 -6.96 -3.35 0.09
N SER A 108 -5.84 -2.85 0.62
CA SER A 108 -5.29 -3.32 1.89
C SER A 108 -6.21 -3.06 3.08
N LEU A 109 -6.75 -1.85 3.21
CA LEU A 109 -7.66 -1.50 4.31
C LEU A 109 -8.96 -2.31 4.24
N PHE A 110 -9.55 -2.48 3.04
CA PHE A 110 -10.71 -3.33 2.87
C PHE A 110 -10.42 -4.80 3.17
N ALA A 111 -9.31 -5.36 2.71
CA ALA A 111 -8.94 -6.73 3.02
C ALA A 111 -8.75 -6.94 4.52
N LEU A 112 -8.09 -6.01 5.22
CA LEU A 112 -7.94 -6.05 6.68
C LEU A 112 -9.28 -5.95 7.41
N ALA A 113 -10.21 -5.12 6.91
CA ALA A 113 -11.55 -4.98 7.48
C ALA A 113 -12.45 -6.21 7.25
N ARG A 114 -12.28 -6.91 6.12
CA ARG A 114 -12.98 -8.17 5.79
C ARG A 114 -12.40 -9.38 6.53
N GLY A 115 -11.12 -9.34 6.91
CA GLY A 115 -10.47 -10.32 7.74
C GLY A 115 -9.24 -10.98 7.10
N CYS A 116 -8.07 -10.59 7.56
CA CYS A 116 -6.79 -11.25 7.27
C CYS A 116 -6.21 -11.75 8.61
N PRO A 117 -6.66 -12.91 9.12
CA PRO A 117 -6.36 -13.34 10.50
C PRO A 117 -4.88 -13.59 10.76
N SER A 118 -4.09 -13.89 9.74
CA SER A 118 -2.63 -14.04 9.86
C SER A 118 -1.91 -12.71 10.06
N VAL A 119 -2.48 -11.59 9.58
CA VAL A 119 -1.85 -10.27 9.60
C VAL A 119 -1.97 -9.65 10.99
N GLN A 120 -0.85 -9.51 11.67
CA GLN A 120 -0.75 -8.95 13.03
C GLN A 120 -0.53 -7.42 13.01
N ARG A 121 0.20 -6.93 12.02
CA ARG A 121 0.50 -5.50 11.82
C ARG A 121 0.52 -5.17 10.33
N ALA A 122 0.08 -3.96 10.00
CA ALA A 122 0.13 -3.45 8.63
C ALA A 122 0.81 -2.07 8.59
N VAL A 123 1.55 -1.80 7.52
CA VAL A 123 2.05 -0.46 7.18
C VAL A 123 1.42 -0.03 5.87
N ILE A 124 0.84 1.16 5.86
CA ILE A 124 0.25 1.78 4.67
C ILE A 124 1.03 3.06 4.38
N ALA A 125 1.77 3.08 3.30
CA ALA A 125 2.68 4.15 2.94
C ALA A 125 2.12 5.02 1.80
N SER A 126 2.35 6.34 1.86
CA SER A 126 1.97 7.31 0.82
C SER A 126 0.51 7.18 0.39
N PHE A 127 -0.40 7.14 1.35
CA PHE A 127 -1.81 6.89 1.11
C PHE A 127 -2.70 7.85 1.91
N SER A 128 -3.80 8.25 1.29
CA SER A 128 -4.97 8.86 1.93
C SER A 128 -6.24 8.48 1.16
N PRO A 129 -7.34 8.11 1.82
CA PRO A 129 -8.62 7.90 1.15
C PRO A 129 -9.33 9.24 0.85
N PHE A 130 -8.83 10.33 1.42
CA PHE A 130 -9.37 11.67 1.23
C PHE A 130 -8.63 12.34 0.09
N LEU A 131 -9.32 12.53 -1.03
CA LEU A 131 -8.75 13.19 -2.19
C LEU A 131 -8.77 14.71 -1.97
N ASN A 132 -7.61 15.33 -2.12
CA ASN A 132 -7.49 16.77 -2.18
C ASN A 132 -7.42 17.27 -3.64
N ASP A 133 -7.48 18.58 -3.81
CA ASP A 133 -7.48 19.20 -5.14
C ASP A 133 -6.24 18.84 -5.97
N ALA A 134 -5.06 18.74 -5.32
CA ALA A 134 -3.82 18.37 -5.99
C ALA A 134 -3.87 16.92 -6.52
N MET A 135 -4.39 15.98 -5.74
CA MET A 135 -4.57 14.59 -6.17
C MET A 135 -5.61 14.49 -7.27
N ILE A 136 -6.75 15.18 -7.15
CA ILE A 136 -7.83 15.18 -8.15
C ILE A 136 -7.30 15.72 -9.48
N ASP A 137 -6.60 16.85 -9.48
CA ASP A 137 -5.98 17.41 -10.70
C ASP A 137 -5.00 16.43 -11.32
N TYR A 138 -4.09 15.88 -10.51
CA TYR A 138 -3.07 14.95 -10.99
C TYR A 138 -3.68 13.70 -11.65
N VAL A 139 -4.58 12.99 -10.96
CA VAL A 139 -5.13 11.73 -11.49
C VAL A 139 -6.04 11.96 -12.68
N THR A 140 -6.77 13.09 -12.72
CA THR A 140 -7.62 13.45 -13.85
C THR A 140 -6.79 13.70 -15.11
N ARG A 141 -5.75 14.52 -15.01
CA ARG A 141 -4.83 14.80 -16.13
C ARG A 141 -4.07 13.56 -16.58
N ALA A 142 -3.60 12.73 -15.62
CA ALA A 142 -2.93 11.48 -15.93
C ALA A 142 -3.84 10.52 -16.72
N ARG A 143 -5.09 10.35 -16.27
CA ARG A 143 -6.10 9.56 -16.98
C ARG A 143 -6.35 10.08 -18.40
N ASP A 144 -6.52 11.39 -18.54
CA ASP A 144 -6.85 11.99 -19.83
C ASP A 144 -5.69 11.82 -20.83
N HIS A 145 -4.44 12.00 -20.42
CA HIS A 145 -3.27 11.72 -21.26
C HIS A 145 -3.19 10.23 -21.64
N ILE A 146 -3.41 9.33 -20.69
CA ILE A 146 -3.38 7.87 -20.92
C ILE A 146 -4.51 7.48 -21.90
N ALA A 147 -5.72 7.97 -21.70
CA ALA A 147 -6.87 7.68 -22.56
C ALA A 147 -6.66 8.20 -24.00
N ALA A 148 -5.99 9.34 -24.15
CA ALA A 148 -5.59 9.90 -25.44
C ALA A 148 -4.40 9.17 -26.09
N GLY A 149 -3.74 8.24 -25.40
CA GLY A 149 -2.52 7.59 -25.87
C GLY A 149 -1.27 8.47 -25.78
N GLU A 150 -1.36 9.57 -25.03
CA GLU A 150 -0.27 10.53 -24.83
C GLU A 150 0.65 10.10 -23.68
N ASN A 151 1.14 8.88 -23.75
CA ASN A 151 1.94 8.26 -22.69
C ASN A 151 3.18 9.06 -22.30
N LEU A 152 3.72 9.83 -23.24
CA LEU A 152 4.85 10.74 -23.02
C LEU A 152 4.47 11.85 -22.03
N HIS A 153 3.32 12.49 -22.25
CA HIS A 153 2.81 13.54 -21.37
C HIS A 153 2.43 12.97 -19.98
N ALA A 154 1.83 11.79 -19.95
CA ALA A 154 1.55 11.09 -18.68
C ALA A 154 2.84 10.82 -17.87
N ALA A 155 3.91 10.38 -18.54
CA ALA A 155 5.22 10.13 -17.91
C ALA A 155 5.87 11.44 -17.41
N GLN A 156 5.76 12.51 -18.18
CA GLN A 156 6.24 13.83 -17.78
C GLN A 156 5.45 14.36 -16.59
N LEU A 157 4.13 14.29 -16.63
CA LEU A 157 3.24 14.70 -15.55
C LEU A 157 3.61 13.97 -14.24
N LEU A 158 3.75 12.64 -14.26
CA LEU A 158 4.17 11.88 -13.08
C LEU A 158 5.50 12.38 -12.52
N ASN A 159 6.51 12.57 -13.36
CA ASN A 159 7.85 12.99 -12.93
C ASN A 159 7.92 14.43 -12.41
N ASP A 160 7.03 15.32 -12.88
CA ASP A 160 7.01 16.73 -12.49
C ASP A 160 6.11 16.98 -11.26
N THR A 161 5.24 16.02 -10.92
CA THR A 161 4.28 16.09 -9.82
C THR A 161 4.62 15.10 -8.70
N VAL A 162 3.92 13.99 -8.57
CA VAL A 162 4.12 13.00 -7.50
C VAL A 162 5.55 12.45 -7.46
N GLY A 163 6.22 12.36 -8.61
CA GLY A 163 7.62 11.94 -8.75
C GLY A 163 8.64 13.08 -8.67
N ARG A 164 8.23 14.29 -8.26
CA ARG A 164 9.09 15.49 -8.26
C ARG A 164 10.44 15.28 -7.57
N TYR A 165 10.44 14.58 -6.46
CA TYR A 165 11.62 14.36 -5.63
C TYR A 165 12.43 13.11 -5.98
N LEU A 166 11.97 12.32 -6.96
CA LEU A 166 12.71 11.15 -7.42
C LEU A 166 14.07 11.50 -8.03
N PRO A 167 15.10 10.69 -7.80
CA PRO A 167 16.38 10.82 -8.51
C PRO A 167 16.21 10.72 -10.03
N ARG A 168 17.08 11.41 -10.76
CA ARG A 168 17.03 11.46 -12.25
C ARG A 168 16.94 10.07 -12.91
N ILE A 169 17.65 9.09 -12.36
CA ILE A 169 17.64 7.72 -12.87
C ILE A 169 16.24 7.07 -12.75
N MET A 170 15.54 7.30 -11.64
CA MET A 170 14.19 6.80 -11.43
C MET A 170 13.17 7.50 -12.33
N LYS A 171 13.30 8.81 -12.52
CA LYS A 171 12.49 9.57 -13.49
C LYS A 171 12.66 9.04 -14.91
N LEU A 172 13.90 8.69 -15.31
CA LEU A 172 14.16 8.07 -16.60
C LEU A 172 13.54 6.67 -16.72
N TYR A 173 13.54 5.90 -15.65
CA TYR A 173 12.88 4.60 -15.61
C TYR A 173 11.36 4.74 -15.79
N ASN A 174 10.71 5.60 -15.01
CA ASN A 174 9.28 5.91 -15.13
C ASN A 174 8.92 6.32 -16.56
N TYR A 175 9.72 7.21 -17.15
CA TYR A 175 9.53 7.67 -18.50
C TYR A 175 9.56 6.51 -19.52
N ARG A 176 10.56 5.64 -19.42
CA ARG A 176 10.70 4.48 -20.31
C ARG A 176 9.60 3.45 -20.13
N TYR A 177 9.12 3.29 -18.91
CA TYR A 177 8.05 2.36 -18.59
C TYR A 177 6.71 2.87 -19.13
N LEU A 178 6.32 4.08 -18.78
CA LEU A 178 5.03 4.65 -19.16
C LEU A 178 4.89 4.84 -20.68
N THR A 179 5.97 5.24 -21.38
CA THR A 179 5.92 5.38 -22.84
C THR A 179 5.68 4.06 -23.58
N LYS A 180 5.89 2.92 -22.91
CA LYS A 180 5.67 1.57 -23.46
C LYS A 180 4.48 0.86 -22.83
N LEU A 181 3.67 1.58 -22.06
CA LEU A 181 2.53 1.00 -21.35
C LEU A 181 1.56 0.35 -22.36
N PRO A 182 1.24 -0.94 -22.19
CA PRO A 182 0.31 -1.63 -23.09
C PRO A 182 -1.11 -1.07 -23.00
N ARG A 183 -1.89 -1.17 -24.07
CA ARG A 183 -3.23 -0.57 -24.14
C ARG A 183 -4.19 -1.11 -23.10
N ASP A 184 -4.18 -2.40 -22.83
CA ASP A 184 -5.00 -3.03 -21.80
C ASP A 184 -4.68 -2.53 -20.38
N GLU A 185 -3.40 -2.25 -20.11
CA GLU A 185 -2.97 -1.65 -18.83
C GLU A 185 -3.38 -0.17 -18.76
N GLN A 186 -3.32 0.56 -19.89
CA GLN A 186 -3.83 1.93 -19.98
C GLN A 186 -5.32 2.00 -19.67
N ASP A 187 -6.11 1.11 -20.28
CA ASP A 187 -7.56 1.04 -20.09
C ASP A 187 -7.90 0.69 -18.63
N GLN A 188 -7.13 -0.20 -18.00
CA GLN A 188 -7.29 -0.55 -16.58
C GLN A 188 -6.98 0.64 -15.66
N VAL A 189 -5.92 1.38 -15.92
CA VAL A 189 -5.56 2.57 -15.14
C VAL A 189 -6.64 3.65 -15.25
N ALA A 190 -7.14 3.93 -16.46
CA ALA A 190 -8.20 4.88 -16.68
C ALA A 190 -9.48 4.48 -15.93
N PHE A 191 -9.83 3.19 -15.94
CA PHE A 191 -10.96 2.65 -15.17
C PHE A 191 -10.77 2.86 -13.67
N HIS A 192 -9.60 2.54 -13.13
CA HIS A 192 -9.31 2.71 -11.70
C HIS A 192 -9.35 4.17 -11.26
N VAL A 193 -8.85 5.09 -12.08
CA VAL A 193 -8.94 6.53 -11.77
C VAL A 193 -10.41 6.95 -11.67
N ASN A 194 -11.26 6.55 -12.62
CA ASN A 194 -12.68 6.86 -12.55
C ASN A 194 -13.31 6.28 -11.29
N GLN A 195 -13.00 5.02 -10.97
CA GLN A 195 -13.52 4.36 -9.77
C GLN A 195 -13.13 5.12 -8.49
N ILE A 196 -11.89 5.61 -8.39
CA ILE A 196 -11.44 6.38 -7.23
C ILE A 196 -12.07 7.75 -7.16
N LEU A 197 -12.22 8.45 -8.29
CA LEU A 197 -12.89 9.76 -8.33
C LEU A 197 -14.37 9.66 -7.94
N GLU A 198 -15.00 8.52 -8.16
CA GLU A 198 -16.39 8.24 -7.79
C GLU A 198 -16.54 7.72 -6.35
N MET A 199 -15.46 7.28 -5.71
CA MET A 199 -15.50 6.81 -4.32
C MET A 199 -15.84 7.95 -3.38
N GLN A 200 -16.79 7.68 -2.49
CA GLN A 200 -17.21 8.60 -1.43
C GLN A 200 -16.75 8.02 -0.09
N PRO A 201 -15.70 8.59 0.54
CA PRO A 201 -15.15 8.06 1.79
C PRO A 201 -16.20 7.81 2.86
N GLU A 202 -17.18 8.70 2.98
CA GLU A 202 -18.26 8.64 3.96
C GLU A 202 -19.08 7.34 3.87
N LYS A 203 -19.10 6.68 2.73
CA LYS A 203 -19.87 5.45 2.52
C LYS A 203 -19.14 4.18 2.99
N TYR A 204 -17.81 4.22 3.16
CA TYR A 204 -17.04 3.02 3.46
C TYR A 204 -16.07 3.13 4.63
N LEU A 205 -15.75 4.32 5.10
CA LEU A 205 -14.79 4.50 6.20
C LEU A 205 -15.19 3.75 7.49
N ASP A 206 -16.49 3.62 7.76
CA ASP A 206 -16.98 2.87 8.91
C ASP A 206 -16.60 1.39 8.88
N GLU A 207 -16.38 0.81 7.70
CA GLU A 207 -15.91 -0.57 7.59
C GLU A 207 -14.54 -0.76 8.23
N PHE A 208 -13.68 0.27 8.21
CA PHE A 208 -12.33 0.20 8.76
C PHE A 208 -12.31 0.08 10.29
N THR A 209 -13.43 0.34 10.96
CA THR A 209 -13.57 0.08 12.41
C THR A 209 -13.47 -1.40 12.76
N ARG A 210 -13.64 -2.29 11.77
CA ARG A 210 -13.51 -3.76 11.91
C ARG A 210 -12.06 -4.23 11.87
N ILE A 211 -11.11 -3.39 11.49
CA ILE A 211 -9.69 -3.76 11.42
C ILE A 211 -9.20 -4.13 12.82
N GLY A 212 -8.80 -5.40 12.99
CA GLY A 212 -8.39 -5.96 14.28
C GLY A 212 -6.89 -5.84 14.57
N CYS A 213 -6.06 -5.66 13.56
CA CYS A 213 -4.60 -5.51 13.71
C CYS A 213 -4.18 -4.05 13.91
N GLY A 214 -2.91 -3.84 14.31
CA GLY A 214 -2.32 -2.49 14.31
C GLY A 214 -2.02 -2.03 12.88
N VAL A 215 -2.24 -0.74 12.59
CA VAL A 215 -1.94 -0.15 11.28
C VAL A 215 -1.11 1.11 11.48
N LYS A 216 0.09 1.15 10.90
CA LYS A 216 0.91 2.36 10.84
C LYS A 216 0.80 3.00 9.46
N PHE A 217 0.45 4.26 9.42
CA PHE A 217 0.44 5.09 8.22
C PHE A 217 1.73 5.90 8.14
N ILE A 218 2.41 5.85 7.00
CA ILE A 218 3.68 6.55 6.75
C ILE A 218 3.52 7.44 5.52
N ASN A 219 3.63 8.77 5.71
CA ASN A 219 3.51 9.73 4.62
C ASN A 219 4.71 10.68 4.61
N GLY A 220 5.10 11.14 3.44
CA GLY A 220 6.16 12.12 3.27
C GLY A 220 5.72 13.52 3.71
N GLU A 221 6.62 14.27 4.36
CA GLU A 221 6.37 15.67 4.78
C GLU A 221 6.04 16.57 3.58
N LEU A 222 6.65 16.29 2.43
CA LEU A 222 6.53 17.08 1.20
C LEU A 222 5.52 16.48 0.20
N ASP A 223 4.79 15.44 0.59
CA ASP A 223 3.76 14.85 -0.25
C ASP A 223 2.50 15.72 -0.24
N GLU A 224 2.29 16.43 -1.34
CA GLU A 224 1.12 17.29 -1.55
C GLU A 224 -0.13 16.50 -1.95
N TYR A 225 0.01 15.22 -2.33
CA TYR A 225 -1.04 14.38 -2.91
C TYR A 225 -1.71 13.49 -1.88
N THR A 226 -0.94 12.99 -0.90
CA THR A 226 -1.43 12.20 0.23
C THR A 226 -0.84 12.75 1.51
N THR A 227 -1.36 13.89 1.96
CA THR A 227 -0.72 14.66 3.03
C THR A 227 -0.78 13.95 4.38
N PRO A 228 0.23 14.14 5.26
CA PRO A 228 0.18 13.65 6.64
C PRO A 228 -1.03 14.15 7.44
N ALA A 229 -1.57 15.32 7.11
CA ALA A 229 -2.74 15.88 7.78
C ALA A 229 -4.02 15.10 7.42
N GLU A 230 -4.20 14.78 6.15
CA GLU A 230 -5.37 14.04 5.69
C GLU A 230 -5.40 12.61 6.21
N VAL A 231 -4.27 11.90 6.14
CA VAL A 231 -4.22 10.51 6.60
C VAL A 231 -4.52 10.37 8.09
N ARG A 232 -4.16 11.36 8.92
CA ARG A 232 -4.47 11.35 10.36
C ARG A 232 -5.97 11.29 10.67
N ARG A 233 -6.83 11.71 9.73
CA ARG A 233 -8.29 11.57 9.86
C ARG A 233 -8.73 10.12 9.98
N LEU A 234 -7.94 9.16 9.47
CA LEU A 234 -8.18 7.73 9.62
C LEU A 234 -8.13 7.24 11.07
N GLY A 235 -7.53 8.01 11.99
CA GLY A 235 -7.54 7.69 13.42
C GLY A 235 -8.94 7.62 14.03
N ALA A 236 -9.95 8.23 13.39
CA ALA A 236 -11.35 8.10 13.81
C ALA A 236 -11.98 6.74 13.44
N TYR A 237 -11.40 6.03 12.47
CA TYR A 237 -11.97 4.79 11.90
C TYR A 237 -11.11 3.56 12.15
N VAL A 238 -9.79 3.71 12.25
CA VAL A 238 -8.86 2.61 12.51
C VAL A 238 -8.42 2.66 13.97
N ARG A 239 -8.95 1.76 14.79
CA ARG A 239 -8.79 1.79 16.27
C ARG A 239 -7.34 1.77 16.76
N ARG A 240 -6.44 1.09 16.04
CA ARG A 240 -5.01 0.94 16.37
C ARG A 240 -4.16 1.60 15.30
N ALA A 241 -4.53 2.84 14.90
CA ALA A 241 -3.79 3.62 13.93
C ALA A 241 -2.60 4.32 14.60
N GLU A 242 -1.45 4.22 13.95
CA GLU A 242 -0.26 5.03 14.24
C GLU A 242 0.10 5.84 12.99
N PHE A 243 0.69 7.01 13.18
CA PHE A 243 1.01 7.92 12.08
C PHE A 243 2.44 8.40 12.19
N GLU A 244 3.21 8.23 11.13
CA GLU A 244 4.57 8.72 11.05
C GLU A 244 4.77 9.57 9.80
N THR A 245 5.42 10.71 9.95
CA THR A 245 5.76 11.61 8.86
C THR A 245 7.26 11.53 8.59
N ILE A 246 7.64 11.18 7.35
CA ILE A 246 9.04 11.10 6.95
C ILE A 246 9.53 12.48 6.53
N PRO A 247 10.50 13.07 7.24
CA PRO A 247 11.01 14.39 6.94
C PRO A 247 11.64 14.48 5.55
N LYS A 248 11.39 15.56 4.84
CA LYS A 248 11.95 15.86 3.51
C LYS A 248 11.67 14.79 2.46
N ALA A 249 10.65 13.95 2.65
CA ALA A 249 10.19 12.97 1.68
C ALA A 249 8.90 13.45 1.01
N GLY A 250 8.77 13.17 -0.28
CA GLY A 250 7.53 13.30 -1.05
C GLY A 250 6.79 11.96 -1.11
N HIS A 251 6.13 11.71 -2.23
CA HIS A 251 5.24 10.55 -2.41
C HIS A 251 5.98 9.21 -2.50
N PHE A 252 7.19 9.18 -3.10
CA PHE A 252 7.94 7.95 -3.33
C PHE A 252 8.86 7.54 -2.17
N LEU A 253 8.80 8.26 -1.05
CA LEU A 253 9.44 7.91 0.22
C LEU A 253 10.88 7.38 0.08
N ASP A 254 11.07 6.06 0.27
CA ASP A 254 12.35 5.38 0.30
C ASP A 254 13.10 5.38 -1.06
N LEU A 255 12.43 5.75 -2.16
CA LEU A 255 13.04 5.85 -3.48
C LEU A 255 13.64 7.23 -3.77
N GLU A 256 13.39 8.25 -2.95
CA GLU A 256 13.79 9.65 -3.22
C GLU A 256 15.21 9.98 -2.81
N GLY A 257 15.76 9.28 -1.81
CA GLY A 257 17.13 9.50 -1.37
C GLY A 257 17.54 8.59 -0.22
N ARG A 258 18.85 8.56 0.05
CA ARG A 258 19.41 7.65 1.07
C ARG A 258 18.90 7.97 2.49
N GLN A 259 18.74 9.25 2.83
CA GLN A 259 18.23 9.66 4.15
C GLN A 259 16.77 9.23 4.33
N GLN A 260 15.93 9.47 3.31
CA GLN A 260 14.53 9.06 3.29
C GLN A 260 14.41 7.54 3.37
N GLN A 261 15.22 6.82 2.60
CA GLN A 261 15.28 5.36 2.66
C GLN A 261 15.56 4.84 4.07
N GLU A 262 16.55 5.40 4.76
CA GLU A 262 16.90 4.95 6.12
C GLU A 262 15.80 5.28 7.12
N SER A 263 15.15 6.45 7.00
CA SER A 263 14.01 6.82 7.85
C SER A 263 12.83 5.86 7.62
N VAL A 264 12.47 5.57 6.38
CA VAL A 264 11.38 4.63 6.04
C VAL A 264 11.71 3.21 6.49
N ARG A 265 12.93 2.74 6.23
CA ARG A 265 13.41 1.44 6.71
C ARG A 265 13.25 1.32 8.22
N SER A 266 13.72 2.32 8.98
CA SER A 266 13.63 2.35 10.43
C SER A 266 12.18 2.35 10.91
N ALA A 267 11.30 3.16 10.29
CA ALA A 267 9.88 3.23 10.61
C ALA A 267 9.16 1.90 10.38
N ILE A 268 9.46 1.20 9.28
CA ILE A 268 8.84 -0.09 8.94
C ILE A 268 9.37 -1.22 9.81
N LEU A 269 10.70 -1.39 9.88
CA LEU A 269 11.31 -2.47 10.66
C LEU A 269 11.09 -2.28 12.16
N GLY A 270 11.16 -1.04 12.67
CA GLY A 270 10.79 -0.73 14.05
C GLY A 270 9.39 -1.21 14.35
N TYR A 271 8.42 -0.84 13.52
CA TYR A 271 7.03 -1.22 13.73
C TYR A 271 6.75 -2.72 13.62
N PHE A 272 7.33 -3.41 12.65
CA PHE A 272 7.10 -4.84 12.47
C PHE A 272 7.85 -5.70 13.49
N CYS A 273 9.07 -5.31 13.87
CA CYS A 273 9.98 -6.13 14.66
C CYS A 273 10.07 -5.71 16.14
N GLU A 274 9.38 -4.65 16.57
CA GLU A 274 9.30 -4.33 17.99
C GLU A 274 8.61 -5.46 18.75
N GLU A 275 9.34 -6.05 19.70
CA GLU A 275 8.74 -6.94 20.70
C GLU A 275 7.66 -6.11 21.45
N ARG A 276 6.43 -6.62 21.50
CA ARG A 276 5.44 -6.07 22.43
C ARG A 276 6.00 -6.27 23.83
N GLY A 277 6.59 -5.23 24.36
CA GLY A 277 6.90 -5.21 25.78
C GLY A 277 5.64 -5.54 26.56
N ALA A 278 5.67 -6.61 27.31
CA ALA A 278 4.61 -7.02 28.21
C ALA A 278 4.42 -5.93 29.29
N THR A 279 3.62 -4.88 28.99
CA THR A 279 3.08 -3.99 29.99
C THR A 279 1.89 -3.21 29.43
N ALA A 280 0.75 -3.84 29.34
CA ALA A 280 -0.46 -3.19 29.79
C ALA A 280 -0.86 -3.95 31.06
N LYS A 281 -0.35 -3.50 32.21
CA LYS A 281 -0.99 -3.81 33.48
C LYS A 281 -2.43 -3.35 33.37
N ASP A 282 -3.36 -4.30 33.50
CA ASP A 282 -4.75 -4.03 33.79
C ASP A 282 -4.79 -2.96 34.89
N GLY A 283 -5.17 -1.75 34.52
CA GLY A 283 -5.52 -0.72 35.48
C GLY A 283 -6.71 -1.25 36.26
N ALA A 284 -6.43 -1.72 37.47
CA ALA A 284 -7.44 -2.06 38.43
C ALA A 284 -8.39 -0.86 38.54
N PHE A 285 -9.66 -1.10 38.25
CA PHE A 285 -10.75 -0.22 38.64
C PHE A 285 -10.71 -0.14 40.18
N GLU A 286 -10.10 0.92 40.72
CA GLU A 286 -10.33 1.30 42.11
C GLU A 286 -11.79 1.66 42.27
N SER A 287 -12.49 0.82 43.01
CA SER A 287 -13.86 1.04 43.44
C SER A 287 -13.89 2.30 44.31
N LEU A 288 -14.45 3.39 43.80
CA LEU A 288 -14.83 4.55 44.60
C LEU A 288 -15.88 4.10 45.59
N SER A 289 -15.47 4.02 46.87
CA SER A 289 -16.37 3.87 48.01
C SER A 289 -17.32 5.07 48.08
N PRO A 290 -18.60 4.90 48.46
CA PRO A 290 -19.55 6.00 48.57
C PRO A 290 -19.21 6.86 49.79
N MET A 291 -19.20 8.19 49.59
CA MET A 291 -19.09 9.17 50.63
C MET A 291 -20.30 9.08 51.59
N PRO A 292 -20.10 9.25 52.91
CA PRO A 292 -21.20 9.29 53.87
C PRO A 292 -22.00 10.59 53.73
N VAL A 293 -23.34 10.45 53.70
CA VAL A 293 -24.28 11.54 53.78
C VAL A 293 -24.26 12.05 55.23
N LEU A 294 -23.90 13.31 55.44
CA LEU A 294 -24.12 14.01 56.71
C LEU A 294 -25.56 14.52 56.80
N SER A 295 -26.19 14.13 57.84
CA SER A 295 -27.50 14.58 58.30
C SER A 295 -27.58 16.07 58.63
#